data_e55e745d40e89067620ba40f20f3460f
#
_entry.id   e55e745d40e89067620ba40f20f3460f
#
_cell.length_a   1.000
_cell.length_b   1.000
_cell.length_c   1.000
_cell.angle_alpha   90.00
_cell.angle_beta   90.00
_cell.angle_gamma   90.00
#
_symmetry.space_group_name_H-M   'P 1'
#
loop_
_entity.id
_entity.type
_entity.pdbx_description
1 polymer ?
#
loop_
_entity_poly.entity_id
_entity_poly.type
_entity_poly.pdbx_seq_one_letter_code
_entity_poly.pdbx_strand_id
1 'polypeptide(L)'
;IKLKMKNREKKSYFSDMTDWNPAEIIGNNPNPLDYSLYNFLIMENSWQKGRIDIGYNQNNQKNLMEKFGNKPYVNIIKSFNSLFPNTFEDKLKNKLLKFYLKKLKNKPHLHDKVEFEILFSCFDFTFDERKKELIKNGFTENEIRNIKRKLIKFTNQILKDFENIKRKCMIESEIMEKNRIEIKKKIVNNEFEKETVSKITKNLLNDCKKYGTVNFSSMARIAFIGNILLKSLEKNKIVNNKFINQLMSSISSPLSEIQNDLNLFHGKKIDKKLLVNKYGHLRPGTYDIIAKRYDENLEFLENINFVTKSKLKKQKLTNNLIEKSLKKEGIECTEKEFIIFIKDAIRLREVLKFEFTKNLSDSLYLISKMGEKLGFSKEDLCYLEINDIINSDINSNIKIKNKWRSKIEKNKKIKKINEFLILPPIIYDEKDFEIINYNISSPNFITNQKISKKIQKISNSNTKNENISNKIIVIENADPGYDWIFTKKPAGLITKYGGIASHMAIRCAELRLPAAIGIGEIIYEKIDDAEKILLDCDNKQIIVLEKFKNNEFVEEKKILKSLGYIK
;
A
#
# COMPACT_ATOMS: atom_id res chain seq x y z
N ILE A 1 12.47 13.19 19.77
CA ILE A 1 11.06 12.80 19.53
C ILE A 1 10.16 13.49 20.55
N LYS A 2 10.40 13.33 21.87
CA LYS A 2 9.61 13.96 22.95
C LYS A 2 9.49 15.48 22.78
N LEU A 3 10.59 16.21 22.48
CA LEU A 3 10.57 17.64 22.19
C LEU A 3 9.67 18.00 21.01
N LYS A 4 9.63 17.16 19.98
CA LYS A 4 8.76 17.37 18.81
C LYS A 4 7.28 17.21 19.16
N MET A 5 6.93 16.41 20.16
CA MET A 5 5.55 16.26 20.67
C MET A 5 5.15 17.40 21.62
N LYS A 6 6.07 17.84 22.52
CA LYS A 6 5.83 18.93 23.50
C LYS A 6 5.50 20.28 22.86
N ASN A 7 6.17 20.60 21.75
CA ASN A 7 6.02 21.89 21.07
C ASN A 7 4.79 21.97 20.17
N ARG A 8 3.79 21.10 20.33
CA ARG A 8 2.57 21.11 19.53
C ARG A 8 1.43 21.76 20.27
N GLU A 9 0.89 22.81 19.69
CA GLU A 9 -0.26 23.57 20.23
C GLU A 9 -1.57 22.77 20.28
N LYS A 10 -1.69 21.66 19.53
CA LYS A 10 -2.89 20.79 19.48
C LYS A 10 -2.52 19.33 19.71
N LYS A 11 -3.37 18.60 20.47
CA LYS A 11 -3.28 17.14 20.59
C LYS A 11 -3.26 16.50 19.19
N SER A 12 -2.20 15.78 18.89
CA SER A 12 -2.03 15.03 17.63
C SER A 12 -1.81 13.58 17.97
N TYR A 13 -2.52 12.69 17.30
CA TYR A 13 -2.39 11.25 17.42
C TYR A 13 -1.81 10.68 16.13
N PHE A 14 -0.96 9.69 16.24
CA PHE A 14 -0.24 9.10 15.12
C PHE A 14 -0.36 7.60 15.12
N SER A 15 -0.39 7.00 13.94
CA SER A 15 -0.30 5.56 13.76
C SER A 15 0.63 5.24 12.59
N ASP A 16 1.33 4.13 12.65
CA ASP A 16 2.10 3.58 11.53
C ASP A 16 1.20 3.16 10.36
N MET A 17 -0.06 2.84 10.65
CA MET A 17 -1.12 2.50 9.70
C MET A 17 -2.44 3.18 10.04
N THR A 18 -3.17 3.66 9.02
CA THR A 18 -4.57 4.11 9.12
C THR A 18 -5.31 3.67 7.84
N ASP A 19 -5.86 4.62 7.11
CA ASP A 19 -6.34 4.50 5.72
C ASP A 19 -5.19 4.53 4.70
N TRP A 20 -4.01 4.98 5.10
CA TRP A 20 -2.75 4.85 4.40
C TRP A 20 -1.78 4.01 5.23
N ASN A 21 -1.01 3.18 4.54
CA ASN A 21 -0.01 2.32 5.15
C ASN A 21 1.37 2.59 4.51
N PRO A 22 2.09 3.63 4.94
CA PRO A 22 3.41 3.92 4.39
C PRO A 22 4.40 2.78 4.61
N ALA A 23 4.36 2.08 5.75
CA ALA A 23 5.27 0.98 6.04
C ALA A 23 5.12 -0.19 5.05
N GLU A 24 3.94 -0.39 4.46
CA GLU A 24 3.70 -1.39 3.41
C GLU A 24 4.50 -1.09 2.13
N ILE A 25 4.66 0.19 1.81
CA ILE A 25 5.21 0.64 0.52
C ILE A 25 6.71 0.96 0.61
N ILE A 26 7.12 1.66 1.66
CA ILE A 26 8.50 2.16 1.83
C ILE A 26 9.24 1.53 3.02
N GLY A 27 8.62 0.59 3.72
CA GLY A 27 9.19 -0.05 4.90
C GLY A 27 9.03 0.76 6.18
N ASN A 28 9.22 0.09 7.31
CA ASN A 28 9.15 0.71 8.64
C ASN A 28 10.40 1.53 8.99
N ASN A 29 11.51 1.33 8.27
CA ASN A 29 12.75 2.12 8.42
C ASN A 29 13.28 2.53 7.04
N PRO A 30 12.50 3.34 6.26
CA PRO A 30 12.83 3.67 4.88
C PRO A 30 14.13 4.46 4.76
N ASN A 31 14.75 4.39 3.60
CA ASN A 31 15.83 5.31 3.27
C ASN A 31 15.29 6.75 3.15
N PRO A 32 16.11 7.76 3.40
CA PRO A 32 15.68 9.16 3.27
C PRO A 32 15.06 9.50 1.91
N LEU A 33 15.57 8.92 0.82
CA LEU A 33 15.03 9.13 -0.53
C LEU A 33 13.63 8.52 -0.66
N ASP A 34 13.45 7.27 -0.25
CA ASP A 34 12.18 6.54 -0.32
C ASP A 34 11.10 7.30 0.47
N TYR A 35 11.44 7.71 1.71
CA TYR A 35 10.55 8.50 2.56
C TYR A 35 10.16 9.83 1.91
N SER A 36 11.14 10.57 1.42
CA SER A 36 10.90 11.92 0.88
C SER A 36 10.17 11.89 -0.46
N LEU A 37 10.41 10.89 -1.31
CA LEU A 37 9.66 10.65 -2.54
C LEU A 37 8.20 10.28 -2.26
N TYR A 38 7.97 9.34 -1.36
CA TYR A 38 6.61 8.94 -0.99
C TYR A 38 5.85 10.12 -0.38
N ASN A 39 6.52 10.88 0.50
CA ASN A 39 5.94 12.10 1.06
C ASN A 39 5.59 13.12 -0.03
N PHE A 40 6.51 13.41 -0.93
CA PHE A 40 6.33 14.37 -2.01
C PHE A 40 5.18 13.99 -2.96
N LEU A 41 5.12 12.72 -3.37
CA LEU A 41 4.16 12.26 -4.36
C LEU A 41 2.76 12.01 -3.78
N ILE A 42 2.67 11.50 -2.56
CA ILE A 42 1.40 11.05 -1.96
C ILE A 42 1.00 11.93 -0.78
N MET A 43 1.85 12.01 0.28
CA MET A 43 1.46 12.48 1.60
C MET A 43 1.42 13.98 1.77
N GLU A 44 2.06 14.75 0.88
CA GLU A 44 2.14 16.21 1.00
C GLU A 44 0.86 16.92 0.55
N ASN A 45 0.16 16.47 -0.46
CA ASN A 45 -1.09 17.09 -0.94
C ASN A 45 -1.99 16.14 -1.73
N SER A 46 -1.41 15.20 -2.48
CA SER A 46 -2.16 14.38 -3.44
C SER A 46 -3.25 13.56 -2.78
N TRP A 47 -2.97 13.02 -1.59
CA TRP A 47 -3.92 12.26 -0.78
C TRP A 47 -5.20 13.04 -0.50
N GLN A 48 -5.05 14.33 -0.15
CA GLN A 48 -6.18 15.19 0.19
C GLN A 48 -6.92 15.68 -1.06
N LYS A 49 -6.17 16.12 -2.08
CA LYS A 49 -6.75 16.62 -3.32
C LYS A 49 -7.63 15.57 -3.99
N GLY A 50 -7.14 14.33 -4.07
CA GLY A 50 -7.93 13.23 -4.62
C GLY A 50 -9.23 12.97 -3.86
N ARG A 51 -9.26 13.19 -2.54
CA ARG A 51 -10.48 13.08 -1.73
C ARG A 51 -11.44 14.24 -1.93
N ILE A 52 -10.92 15.46 -1.98
CA ILE A 52 -11.72 16.67 -2.22
C ILE A 52 -12.41 16.56 -3.59
N ASP A 53 -11.69 16.12 -4.61
CA ASP A 53 -12.21 15.99 -5.98
C ASP A 53 -13.43 15.06 -6.09
N ILE A 54 -13.62 14.17 -5.12
CA ILE A 54 -14.76 13.23 -5.06
C ILE A 54 -15.75 13.54 -3.91
N GLY A 55 -15.68 14.73 -3.32
CA GLY A 55 -16.69 15.23 -2.39
C GLY A 55 -16.44 15.00 -0.91
N TYR A 56 -15.21 14.63 -0.51
CA TYR A 56 -14.83 14.63 0.90
C TYR A 56 -14.42 16.02 1.40
N ASN A 57 -14.32 16.12 2.72
CA ASN A 57 -14.04 17.37 3.42
C ASN A 57 -12.63 17.91 3.10
N GLN A 58 -12.55 19.22 2.90
CA GLN A 58 -11.28 19.92 2.74
C GLN A 58 -10.62 20.16 4.10
N ASN A 59 -9.38 19.72 4.22
CA ASN A 59 -8.50 20.06 5.34
C ASN A 59 -7.42 21.03 4.88
N ASN A 60 -7.21 22.14 5.59
CA ASN A 60 -6.16 23.11 5.23
C ASN A 60 -4.74 22.66 5.60
N GLN A 61 -4.53 21.37 5.87
CA GLN A 61 -3.27 20.85 6.38
C GLN A 61 -2.58 19.98 5.31
N LYS A 62 -1.40 20.44 4.86
CA LYS A 62 -0.71 19.86 3.71
C LYS A 62 -0.18 18.45 3.93
N ASN A 63 0.57 18.19 5.01
CA ASN A 63 1.23 16.92 5.24
C ASN A 63 0.41 15.98 6.12
N LEU A 64 0.15 14.77 5.63
CA LEU A 64 -0.51 13.72 6.40
C LEU A 64 0.49 12.91 7.23
N MET A 65 1.71 12.69 6.71
CA MET A 65 2.73 11.81 7.29
C MET A 65 3.80 12.62 8.04
N GLU A 66 4.26 12.07 9.16
CA GLU A 66 5.38 12.58 9.94
C GLU A 66 6.38 11.48 10.26
N LYS A 67 7.62 11.89 10.53
CA LYS A 67 8.74 11.00 10.81
C LYS A 67 9.13 11.05 12.29
N PHE A 68 9.08 9.91 12.98
CA PHE A 68 9.59 9.72 14.33
C PHE A 68 10.71 8.68 14.30
N GLY A 69 11.94 9.08 14.63
CA GLY A 69 13.08 8.16 14.60
C GLY A 69 13.24 7.40 13.28
N ASN A 70 13.09 8.08 12.16
CA ASN A 70 13.08 7.51 10.80
C ASN A 70 11.86 6.65 10.43
N LYS A 71 10.94 6.38 11.34
CA LYS A 71 9.73 5.62 11.06
C LYS A 71 8.60 6.53 10.58
N PRO A 72 7.86 6.15 9.50
CA PRO A 72 6.74 6.92 8.99
C PRO A 72 5.49 6.72 9.86
N TYR A 73 4.82 7.80 10.21
CA TYR A 73 3.56 7.80 10.95
C TYR A 73 2.54 8.71 10.30
N VAL A 74 1.30 8.26 10.24
CA VAL A 74 0.16 9.01 9.71
C VAL A 74 -0.54 9.74 10.85
N ASN A 75 -0.87 11.02 10.64
CA ASN A 75 -1.65 11.79 11.60
C ASN A 75 -3.12 11.35 11.55
N ILE A 76 -3.58 10.68 12.60
CA ILE A 76 -4.91 10.08 12.69
C ILE A 76 -6.02 11.14 12.58
N ILE A 77 -5.86 12.30 13.25
CA ILE A 77 -6.88 13.34 13.25
C ILE A 77 -7.03 13.94 11.85
N LYS A 78 -5.92 14.17 11.14
CA LYS A 78 -5.96 14.65 9.75
C LYS A 78 -6.60 13.62 8.82
N SER A 79 -6.22 12.35 8.97
CA SER A 79 -6.79 11.23 8.22
C SER A 79 -8.31 11.16 8.40
N PHE A 80 -8.78 11.08 9.65
CA PHE A 80 -10.20 10.94 9.95
C PHE A 80 -11.03 12.14 9.47
N ASN A 81 -10.53 13.37 9.70
CA ASN A 81 -11.21 14.58 9.23
C ASN A 81 -11.35 14.64 7.70
N SER A 82 -10.40 14.08 6.96
CA SER A 82 -10.45 14.06 5.50
C SER A 82 -11.42 13.03 4.92
N LEU A 83 -11.98 12.15 5.75
CA LEU A 83 -12.90 11.09 5.33
C LEU A 83 -14.36 11.39 5.71
N PHE A 84 -14.65 12.58 6.20
CA PHE A 84 -16.03 13.04 6.30
C PHE A 84 -16.53 13.53 4.93
N PRO A 85 -17.72 13.14 4.49
CA PRO A 85 -18.40 13.84 3.39
C PRO A 85 -18.47 15.35 3.65
N ASN A 86 -18.23 16.18 2.63
CA ASN A 86 -18.21 17.64 2.74
C ASN A 86 -19.55 18.24 3.20
N THR A 87 -20.64 17.46 3.08
CA THR A 87 -21.99 17.82 3.50
C THR A 87 -22.22 17.72 5.01
N PHE A 88 -21.26 17.20 5.78
CA PHE A 88 -21.40 17.09 7.23
C PHE A 88 -21.09 18.44 7.89
N GLU A 89 -21.96 18.88 8.82
CA GLU A 89 -21.76 20.07 9.61
C GLU A 89 -20.59 19.88 10.61
N ASP A 90 -19.88 20.96 10.94
CA ASP A 90 -18.70 20.92 11.83
C ASP A 90 -19.03 20.37 13.22
N LYS A 91 -20.21 20.69 13.76
CA LYS A 91 -20.66 20.16 15.06
C LYS A 91 -20.75 18.62 15.03
N LEU A 92 -21.32 18.08 13.96
CA LEU A 92 -21.46 16.65 13.78
C LEU A 92 -20.11 15.98 13.52
N LYS A 93 -19.24 16.57 12.67
CA LYS A 93 -17.87 16.08 12.41
C LYS A 93 -17.08 15.99 13.71
N ASN A 94 -17.12 17.04 14.55
CA ASN A 94 -16.41 17.08 15.82
C ASN A 94 -16.93 15.99 16.79
N LYS A 95 -18.23 15.76 16.85
CA LYS A 95 -18.82 14.70 17.69
C LYS A 95 -18.42 13.30 17.21
N LEU A 96 -18.48 13.05 15.90
CA LEU A 96 -18.05 11.79 15.30
C LEU A 96 -16.55 11.57 15.47
N LEU A 97 -15.71 12.61 15.28
CA LEU A 97 -14.28 12.50 15.48
C LEU A 97 -13.93 12.07 16.91
N LYS A 98 -14.58 12.66 17.92
CA LYS A 98 -14.40 12.26 19.33
C LYS A 98 -14.79 10.79 19.54
N PHE A 99 -15.89 10.36 18.94
CA PHE A 99 -16.34 8.98 19.00
C PHE A 99 -15.32 8.03 18.33
N TYR A 100 -14.81 8.35 17.14
CA TYR A 100 -13.83 7.54 16.42
C TYR A 100 -12.52 7.40 17.21
N LEU A 101 -12.01 8.50 17.75
CA LEU A 101 -10.78 8.49 18.55
C LEU A 101 -10.95 7.68 19.85
N LYS A 102 -12.10 7.81 20.52
CA LYS A 102 -12.45 6.98 21.69
C LYS A 102 -12.52 5.50 21.33
N LYS A 103 -13.15 5.15 20.21
CA LYS A 103 -13.28 3.77 19.73
C LYS A 103 -11.90 3.19 19.40
N LEU A 104 -11.03 3.95 18.71
CA LEU A 104 -9.67 3.52 18.40
C LEU A 104 -8.82 3.34 19.68
N LYS A 105 -8.94 4.27 20.64
CA LYS A 105 -8.22 4.15 21.92
C LYS A 105 -8.61 2.91 22.71
N ASN A 106 -9.91 2.54 22.68
CA ASN A 106 -10.42 1.35 23.36
C ASN A 106 -10.11 0.04 22.60
N LYS A 107 -9.91 0.13 21.29
CA LYS A 107 -9.64 -1.03 20.40
C LYS A 107 -8.46 -0.70 19.47
N PRO A 108 -7.22 -0.56 20.00
CA PRO A 108 -6.07 -0.12 19.21
C PRO A 108 -5.72 -1.07 18.05
N HIS A 109 -6.05 -2.37 18.17
CA HIS A 109 -5.87 -3.36 17.09
C HIS A 109 -6.71 -3.06 15.82
N LEU A 110 -7.58 -2.05 15.85
CA LEU A 110 -8.35 -1.62 14.67
C LEU A 110 -7.65 -0.49 13.88
N HIS A 111 -6.41 -0.12 14.22
CA HIS A 111 -5.71 0.98 13.56
C HIS A 111 -5.48 0.75 12.05
N ASP A 112 -5.36 -0.49 11.61
CA ASP A 112 -5.24 -0.91 10.21
C ASP A 112 -6.60 -1.18 9.52
N LYS A 113 -7.70 -1.08 10.26
CA LYS A 113 -9.08 -1.38 9.81
C LYS A 113 -10.03 -0.20 10.00
N VAL A 114 -9.48 1.02 10.14
CA VAL A 114 -10.26 2.20 10.52
C VAL A 114 -11.44 2.47 9.58
N GLU A 115 -11.28 2.24 8.28
CA GLU A 115 -12.30 2.51 7.29
C GLU A 115 -13.48 1.54 7.33
N PHE A 116 -13.23 0.30 7.74
CA PHE A 116 -14.26 -0.75 7.81
C PHE A 116 -14.94 -0.80 9.18
N GLU A 117 -14.17 -0.56 10.25
CA GLU A 117 -14.62 -0.84 11.61
C GLU A 117 -14.89 0.43 12.45
N ILE A 118 -14.24 1.55 12.13
CA ILE A 118 -14.34 2.77 12.94
C ILE A 118 -15.16 3.85 12.25
N LEU A 119 -14.78 4.22 11.02
CA LEU A 119 -15.31 5.39 10.33
C LEU A 119 -16.66 5.14 9.65
N PHE A 120 -17.43 6.22 9.49
CA PHE A 120 -18.58 6.30 8.60
C PHE A 120 -18.19 7.21 7.43
N SER A 121 -17.43 6.69 6.48
CA SER A 121 -16.90 7.44 5.33
C SER A 121 -17.76 7.37 4.08
N CYS A 122 -18.65 6.41 4.02
CA CYS A 122 -19.72 6.24 3.03
C CYS A 122 -20.87 5.43 3.66
N PHE A 123 -21.95 5.22 2.93
CA PHE A 123 -23.00 4.30 3.36
C PHE A 123 -22.47 2.86 3.35
N ASP A 124 -22.91 2.05 4.30
CA ASP A 124 -22.76 0.60 4.29
C ASP A 124 -24.04 -0.10 4.78
N PHE A 125 -24.30 -1.31 4.27
CA PHE A 125 -25.52 -2.05 4.57
C PHE A 125 -25.61 -2.55 6.03
N THR A 126 -24.52 -2.44 6.82
CA THR A 126 -24.50 -2.77 8.26
C THR A 126 -24.75 -1.55 9.15
N PHE A 127 -25.14 -0.41 8.58
CA PHE A 127 -25.35 0.84 9.32
C PHE A 127 -26.29 0.65 10.52
N ASP A 128 -27.38 -0.10 10.35
CA ASP A 128 -28.36 -0.32 11.43
C ASP A 128 -27.83 -1.17 12.59
N GLU A 129 -26.82 -2.00 12.36
CA GLU A 129 -26.09 -2.67 13.44
C GLU A 129 -25.13 -1.70 14.15
N ARG A 130 -24.41 -0.89 13.36
CA ARG A 130 -23.40 0.07 13.86
C ARG A 130 -24.02 1.26 14.59
N LYS A 131 -25.27 1.64 14.27
CA LYS A 131 -25.99 2.72 14.99
C LYS A 131 -26.12 2.47 16.48
N LYS A 132 -26.17 1.21 16.94
CA LYS A 132 -26.21 0.85 18.36
C LYS A 132 -25.01 1.41 19.14
N GLU A 133 -23.83 1.46 18.51
CA GLU A 133 -22.65 2.08 19.13
C GLU A 133 -22.78 3.60 19.21
N LEU A 134 -23.41 4.24 18.22
CA LEU A 134 -23.67 5.70 18.24
C LEU A 134 -24.61 6.06 19.39
N ILE A 135 -25.71 5.32 19.56
CA ILE A 135 -26.67 5.52 20.68
C ILE A 135 -25.94 5.42 22.03
N LYS A 136 -25.14 4.37 22.23
CA LYS A 136 -24.34 4.18 23.46
C LYS A 136 -23.34 5.32 23.73
N ASN A 137 -22.96 6.08 22.71
CA ASN A 137 -22.05 7.21 22.82
C ASN A 137 -22.78 8.58 22.75
N GLY A 138 -24.09 8.62 23.00
CA GLY A 138 -24.86 9.84 23.20
C GLY A 138 -25.30 10.55 21.91
N PHE A 139 -25.38 9.83 20.77
CA PHE A 139 -26.00 10.38 19.57
C PHE A 139 -27.51 10.22 19.64
N THR A 140 -28.24 11.30 19.31
CA THR A 140 -29.71 11.27 19.25
C THR A 140 -30.19 10.57 17.99
N GLU A 141 -31.42 10.07 18.00
CA GLU A 141 -32.03 9.45 16.83
C GLU A 141 -32.07 10.39 15.61
N ASN A 142 -32.25 11.71 15.84
CA ASN A 142 -32.23 12.70 14.77
C ASN A 142 -30.81 12.84 14.16
N GLU A 143 -29.77 12.86 15.00
CA GLU A 143 -28.38 12.89 14.51
C GLU A 143 -28.07 11.62 13.71
N ILE A 144 -28.50 10.45 14.16
CA ILE A 144 -28.27 9.17 13.49
C ILE A 144 -28.98 9.12 12.14
N ARG A 145 -30.24 9.55 12.08
CA ARG A 145 -31.00 9.67 10.82
C ARG A 145 -30.32 10.65 9.85
N ASN A 146 -29.83 11.78 10.35
CA ASN A 146 -29.10 12.75 9.53
C ASN A 146 -27.79 12.16 8.98
N ILE A 147 -27.01 11.44 9.81
CA ILE A 147 -25.80 10.72 9.37
C ILE A 147 -26.16 9.74 8.24
N LYS A 148 -27.11 8.84 8.45
CA LYS A 148 -27.51 7.83 7.44
C LYS A 148 -27.91 8.48 6.13
N ARG A 149 -28.78 9.49 6.19
CA ARG A 149 -29.26 10.23 5.00
C ARG A 149 -28.11 10.86 4.22
N LYS A 150 -27.17 11.51 4.91
CA LYS A 150 -26.01 12.16 4.26
C LYS A 150 -25.03 11.15 3.66
N LEU A 151 -24.81 10.02 4.31
CA LEU A 151 -23.98 8.95 3.77
C LEU A 151 -24.62 8.33 2.52
N ILE A 152 -25.93 8.09 2.51
CA ILE A 152 -26.66 7.60 1.33
C ILE A 152 -26.54 8.61 0.19
N LYS A 153 -26.83 9.90 0.45
CA LYS A 153 -26.71 10.96 -0.56
C LYS A 153 -25.30 11.04 -1.14
N PHE A 154 -24.27 10.99 -0.29
CA PHE A 154 -22.89 10.99 -0.72
C PHE A 154 -22.55 9.76 -1.58
N THR A 155 -22.97 8.57 -1.17
CA THR A 155 -22.72 7.34 -1.93
C THR A 155 -23.42 7.36 -3.29
N ASN A 156 -24.67 7.83 -3.35
CA ASN A 156 -25.39 8.00 -4.62
C ASN A 156 -24.69 9.01 -5.54
N GLN A 157 -24.14 10.10 -4.99
CA GLN A 157 -23.38 11.07 -5.78
C GLN A 157 -22.12 10.43 -6.40
N ILE A 158 -21.37 9.63 -5.62
CA ILE A 158 -20.19 8.90 -6.13
C ILE A 158 -20.59 7.93 -7.24
N LEU A 159 -21.66 7.17 -7.06
CA LEU A 159 -22.16 6.23 -8.09
C LEU A 159 -22.54 6.96 -9.38
N LYS A 160 -23.26 8.09 -9.26
CA LYS A 160 -23.68 8.92 -10.40
C LYS A 160 -22.51 9.55 -11.14
N ASP A 161 -21.53 10.07 -10.42
CA ASP A 161 -20.39 10.79 -10.99
C ASP A 161 -19.26 9.87 -11.47
N PHE A 162 -19.34 8.58 -11.17
CA PHE A 162 -18.24 7.63 -11.37
C PHE A 162 -17.71 7.61 -12.80
N GLU A 163 -18.56 7.58 -13.82
CA GLU A 163 -18.13 7.56 -15.22
C GLU A 163 -17.40 8.84 -15.64
N ASN A 164 -17.78 9.98 -15.09
CA ASN A 164 -17.09 11.27 -15.34
C ASN A 164 -15.73 11.30 -14.65
N ILE A 165 -15.65 10.82 -13.41
CA ILE A 165 -14.40 10.72 -12.65
C ILE A 165 -13.43 9.77 -13.38
N LYS A 166 -13.90 8.60 -13.79
CA LYS A 166 -13.14 7.62 -14.58
C LYS A 166 -12.58 8.23 -15.86
N ARG A 167 -13.41 8.93 -16.65
CA ARG A 167 -12.99 9.58 -17.88
C ARG A 167 -11.91 10.63 -17.63
N LYS A 168 -12.09 11.49 -16.62
CA LYS A 168 -11.07 12.47 -16.21
C LYS A 168 -9.75 11.79 -15.86
N CYS A 169 -9.77 10.77 -15.01
CA CYS A 169 -8.57 10.05 -14.59
C CYS A 169 -7.81 9.42 -15.78
N MET A 170 -8.53 8.85 -16.75
CA MET A 170 -7.92 8.24 -17.92
C MET A 170 -7.28 9.30 -18.84
N ILE A 171 -7.98 10.39 -19.13
CA ILE A 171 -7.43 11.50 -19.95
C ILE A 171 -6.18 12.09 -19.31
N GLU A 172 -6.20 12.36 -18.00
CA GLU A 172 -5.05 12.91 -17.29
C GLU A 172 -3.87 11.92 -17.25
N SER A 173 -4.14 10.62 -17.14
CA SER A 173 -3.12 9.58 -17.25
C SER A 173 -2.48 9.53 -18.64
N GLU A 174 -3.27 9.69 -19.69
CA GLU A 174 -2.76 9.77 -21.08
C GLU A 174 -1.89 11.02 -21.31
N ILE A 175 -2.27 12.17 -20.74
CA ILE A 175 -1.44 13.40 -20.77
C ILE A 175 -0.10 13.14 -20.09
N MET A 176 -0.11 12.52 -18.90
CA MET A 176 1.12 12.18 -18.18
C MET A 176 2.05 11.27 -18.98
N GLU A 177 1.48 10.24 -19.62
CA GLU A 177 2.25 9.29 -20.44
C GLU A 177 2.82 9.97 -21.69
N LYS A 178 2.05 10.84 -22.36
CA LYS A 178 2.50 11.62 -23.51
C LYS A 178 3.69 12.51 -23.14
N ASN A 179 3.59 13.28 -22.06
CA ASN A 179 4.68 14.11 -21.55
C ASN A 179 5.93 13.28 -21.25
N ARG A 180 5.76 12.11 -20.62
CA ARG A 180 6.86 11.19 -20.31
C ARG A 180 7.56 10.70 -21.57
N ILE A 181 6.82 10.32 -22.59
CA ILE A 181 7.37 9.86 -23.87
C ILE A 181 8.13 10.99 -24.58
N GLU A 182 7.63 12.21 -24.57
CA GLU A 182 8.33 13.37 -25.13
C GLU A 182 9.66 13.63 -24.41
N ILE A 183 9.67 13.55 -23.09
CA ILE A 183 10.90 13.66 -22.29
C ILE A 183 11.89 12.56 -22.69
N LYS A 184 11.45 11.31 -22.82
CA LYS A 184 12.31 10.19 -23.24
C LYS A 184 12.94 10.41 -24.61
N LYS A 185 12.18 10.89 -25.59
CA LYS A 185 12.70 11.20 -26.92
C LYS A 185 13.81 12.26 -26.86
N LYS A 186 13.62 13.32 -26.10
CA LYS A 186 14.63 14.36 -25.88
C LYS A 186 15.91 13.79 -25.24
N ILE A 187 15.78 12.85 -24.26
CA ILE A 187 16.93 12.17 -23.64
C ILE A 187 17.73 11.38 -24.68
N VAL A 188 17.06 10.63 -25.55
CA VAL A 188 17.71 9.80 -26.58
C VAL A 188 18.43 10.65 -27.63
N ASN A 189 17.85 11.79 -27.99
CA ASN A 189 18.38 12.69 -29.05
C ASN A 189 19.50 13.61 -28.55
N ASN A 190 19.95 13.51 -27.29
CA ASN A 190 20.91 14.43 -26.67
C ASN A 190 20.52 15.93 -26.77
N GLU A 191 19.24 16.22 -26.90
CA GLU A 191 18.69 17.59 -26.99
C GLU A 191 18.75 18.37 -25.67
N PHE A 192 19.37 17.78 -24.64
CA PHE A 192 19.44 18.32 -23.28
C PHE A 192 20.65 19.22 -23.00
N GLU A 193 21.27 19.81 -23.97
CA GLU A 193 22.36 20.78 -23.71
C GLU A 193 21.91 21.99 -22.86
N LYS A 194 20.61 22.25 -22.78
CA LYS A 194 20.02 23.40 -22.05
C LYS A 194 19.21 23.04 -20.80
N GLU A 195 18.83 21.79 -20.57
CA GLU A 195 18.06 21.38 -19.38
C GLU A 195 18.83 20.40 -18.52
N THR A 196 18.84 20.66 -17.22
CA THR A 196 19.57 19.84 -16.26
C THR A 196 18.75 18.60 -15.90
N VAL A 197 19.41 17.47 -15.65
CA VAL A 197 18.75 16.21 -15.20
C VAL A 197 17.84 16.47 -13.98
N SER A 198 18.23 17.36 -13.09
CA SER A 198 17.46 17.79 -11.93
C SER A 198 16.11 18.41 -12.33
N LYS A 199 16.09 19.32 -13.32
CA LYS A 199 14.87 19.97 -13.82
C LYS A 199 13.94 18.96 -14.50
N ILE A 200 14.51 18.07 -15.31
CA ILE A 200 13.75 17.01 -15.99
C ILE A 200 13.10 16.06 -14.97
N THR A 201 13.88 15.63 -13.97
CA THR A 201 13.39 14.79 -12.87
C THR A 201 12.26 15.50 -12.11
N LYS A 202 12.42 16.80 -11.84
CA LYS A 202 11.37 17.61 -11.20
C LYS A 202 10.09 17.67 -12.03
N ASN A 203 10.19 17.82 -13.35
CA ASN A 203 9.04 17.85 -14.27
C ASN A 203 8.31 16.50 -14.27
N LEU A 204 9.04 15.38 -14.40
CA LEU A 204 8.46 14.04 -14.33
C LEU A 204 7.73 13.78 -13.00
N LEU A 205 8.32 14.19 -11.87
CA LEU A 205 7.72 14.03 -10.56
C LEU A 205 6.51 14.95 -10.36
N ASN A 206 6.53 16.17 -10.90
CA ASN A 206 5.39 17.07 -10.85
C ASN A 206 4.21 16.54 -11.68
N ASP A 207 4.47 16.00 -12.87
CA ASP A 207 3.44 15.35 -13.69
C ASP A 207 2.90 14.10 -13.00
N CYS A 208 3.79 13.28 -12.43
CA CYS A 208 3.41 12.14 -11.59
C CYS A 208 2.50 12.57 -10.44
N LYS A 209 2.82 13.68 -9.74
CA LYS A 209 2.02 14.22 -8.65
C LYS A 209 0.67 14.74 -9.13
N LYS A 210 0.66 15.53 -10.20
CA LYS A 210 -0.53 16.23 -10.69
C LYS A 210 -1.54 15.31 -11.36
N TYR A 211 -1.08 14.46 -12.26
CA TYR A 211 -1.91 13.62 -13.14
C TYR A 211 -1.95 12.16 -12.70
N GLY A 212 -0.94 11.69 -11.96
CA GLY A 212 -0.83 10.31 -11.50
C GLY A 212 -1.39 10.10 -10.10
N THR A 213 -0.68 10.60 -9.08
CA THR A 213 -1.00 10.23 -7.69
C THR A 213 -2.26 10.89 -7.14
N VAL A 214 -2.69 12.06 -7.64
CA VAL A 214 -3.99 12.65 -7.30
C VAL A 214 -5.12 11.74 -7.80
N ASN A 215 -5.06 11.30 -9.05
CA ASN A 215 -6.07 10.41 -9.65
C ASN A 215 -6.06 9.04 -8.99
N PHE A 216 -4.87 8.51 -8.68
CA PHE A 216 -4.75 7.29 -7.89
C PHE A 216 -5.41 7.44 -6.51
N SER A 217 -5.22 8.56 -5.81
CA SER A 217 -5.85 8.82 -4.51
C SER A 217 -7.37 8.85 -4.59
N SER A 218 -7.94 9.51 -5.61
CA SER A 218 -9.38 9.52 -5.87
C SER A 218 -9.91 8.12 -6.11
N MET A 219 -9.29 7.38 -7.02
CA MET A 219 -9.75 6.05 -7.40
C MET A 219 -9.52 5.01 -6.29
N ALA A 220 -8.42 5.12 -5.53
CA ALA A 220 -8.20 4.29 -4.36
C ALA A 220 -9.35 4.46 -3.35
N ARG A 221 -9.78 5.70 -3.10
CA ARG A 221 -10.90 5.97 -2.19
C ARG A 221 -12.22 5.41 -2.74
N ILE A 222 -12.50 5.55 -4.04
CA ILE A 222 -13.70 4.98 -4.68
C ILE A 222 -13.67 3.45 -4.61
N ALA A 223 -12.52 2.82 -4.85
CA ALA A 223 -12.36 1.37 -4.71
C ALA A 223 -12.60 0.89 -3.27
N PHE A 224 -12.20 1.67 -2.25
CA PHE A 224 -12.53 1.40 -0.85
C PHE A 224 -14.04 1.49 -0.60
N ILE A 225 -14.73 2.48 -1.16
CA ILE A 225 -16.20 2.56 -1.08
C ILE A 225 -16.85 1.29 -1.67
N GLY A 226 -16.41 0.87 -2.86
CA GLY A 226 -16.87 -0.38 -3.48
C GLY A 226 -16.64 -1.60 -2.58
N ASN A 227 -15.47 -1.69 -1.95
CA ASN A 227 -15.15 -2.78 -1.01
C ASN A 227 -16.00 -2.73 0.28
N ILE A 228 -16.26 -1.54 0.83
CA ILE A 228 -17.11 -1.37 2.01
C ILE A 228 -18.53 -1.85 1.69
N LEU A 229 -19.07 -1.42 0.55
CA LEU A 229 -20.40 -1.85 0.11
C LEU A 229 -20.46 -3.37 -0.09
N LEU A 230 -19.48 -3.96 -0.76
CA LEU A 230 -19.43 -5.40 -1.03
C LEU A 230 -19.33 -6.23 0.27
N LYS A 231 -18.40 -5.86 1.16
CA LYS A 231 -18.24 -6.54 2.46
C LYS A 231 -19.46 -6.39 3.36
N SER A 232 -20.14 -5.26 3.32
CA SER A 232 -21.36 -5.07 4.11
C SER A 232 -22.55 -5.89 3.60
N LEU A 233 -22.64 -6.14 2.28
CA LEU A 233 -23.60 -7.08 1.70
C LEU A 233 -23.29 -8.53 2.13
N GLU A 234 -22.02 -8.90 2.20
CA GLU A 234 -21.60 -10.22 2.69
C GLU A 234 -21.97 -10.41 4.17
N LYS A 235 -21.64 -9.43 5.01
CA LYS A 235 -21.94 -9.47 6.44
C LYS A 235 -23.44 -9.60 6.71
N ASN A 236 -24.27 -8.97 5.87
CA ASN A 236 -25.73 -9.12 5.90
C ASN A 236 -26.26 -10.37 5.18
N LYS A 237 -25.36 -11.28 4.74
CA LYS A 237 -25.71 -12.54 4.06
C LYS A 237 -26.53 -12.34 2.75
N ILE A 238 -26.46 -11.16 2.14
CA ILE A 238 -27.09 -10.86 0.84
C ILE A 238 -26.29 -11.50 -0.29
N VAL A 239 -24.96 -11.49 -0.17
CA VAL A 239 -24.02 -12.22 -1.02
C VAL A 239 -23.19 -13.17 -0.16
N ASN A 240 -22.64 -14.20 -0.77
CA ASN A 240 -21.76 -15.16 -0.10
C ASN A 240 -20.32 -15.05 -0.63
N ASN A 241 -19.39 -15.66 0.08
CA ASN A 241 -17.96 -15.72 -0.29
C ASN A 241 -17.74 -16.24 -1.71
N LYS A 242 -18.55 -17.20 -2.20
CA LYS A 242 -18.44 -17.72 -3.56
C LYS A 242 -18.72 -16.63 -4.60
N PHE A 243 -19.74 -15.81 -4.39
CA PHE A 243 -20.06 -14.66 -5.25
C PHE A 243 -18.92 -13.65 -5.26
N ILE A 244 -18.39 -13.27 -4.08
CA ILE A 244 -17.29 -12.31 -3.97
C ILE A 244 -16.05 -12.84 -4.70
N ASN A 245 -15.67 -14.09 -4.48
CA ASN A 245 -14.53 -14.71 -5.14
C ASN A 245 -14.68 -14.77 -6.67
N GLN A 246 -15.90 -15.02 -7.16
CA GLN A 246 -16.19 -14.97 -8.59
C GLN A 246 -16.11 -13.56 -9.15
N LEU A 247 -16.64 -12.56 -8.41
CA LEU A 247 -16.55 -11.16 -8.78
C LEU A 247 -15.10 -10.70 -8.87
N MET A 248 -14.31 -10.93 -7.82
CA MET A 248 -12.89 -10.56 -7.77
C MET A 248 -12.07 -11.23 -8.86
N SER A 249 -12.28 -12.53 -9.11
CA SER A 249 -11.59 -13.26 -10.18
C SER A 249 -11.98 -12.83 -11.60
N SER A 250 -13.08 -12.11 -11.76
CA SER A 250 -13.53 -11.55 -13.04
C SER A 250 -12.92 -10.19 -13.37
N ILE A 251 -12.19 -9.57 -12.43
CA ILE A 251 -11.56 -8.27 -12.62
C ILE A 251 -10.21 -8.49 -13.32
N SER A 252 -10.05 -7.86 -14.49
CA SER A 252 -8.73 -7.80 -15.12
C SER A 252 -7.88 -6.71 -14.46
N SER A 253 -6.61 -7.01 -14.22
CA SER A 253 -5.68 -6.09 -13.59
C SER A 253 -4.35 -6.08 -14.35
N PRO A 254 -3.48 -5.07 -14.17
CA PRO A 254 -2.15 -5.07 -14.79
C PRO A 254 -1.38 -6.37 -14.56
N LEU A 255 -1.51 -6.99 -13.38
CA LEU A 255 -0.88 -8.29 -13.12
C LEU A 255 -1.44 -9.40 -14.02
N SER A 256 -2.77 -9.46 -14.19
CA SER A 256 -3.35 -10.46 -15.10
C SER A 256 -2.96 -10.22 -16.57
N GLU A 257 -2.70 -8.96 -16.94
CA GLU A 257 -2.16 -8.61 -18.25
C GLU A 257 -0.69 -9.05 -18.39
N ILE A 258 0.15 -8.79 -17.37
CA ILE A 258 1.54 -9.31 -17.34
C ILE A 258 1.53 -10.83 -17.52
N GLN A 259 0.66 -11.55 -16.80
CA GLN A 259 0.54 -12.99 -16.91
C GLN A 259 0.19 -13.45 -18.34
N ASN A 260 -0.78 -12.78 -18.95
CA ASN A 260 -1.19 -13.11 -20.32
C ASN A 260 -0.08 -12.81 -21.34
N ASP A 261 0.57 -11.64 -21.22
CA ASP A 261 1.63 -11.23 -22.14
C ASP A 261 2.87 -12.15 -22.01
N LEU A 262 3.19 -12.60 -20.80
CA LEU A 262 4.27 -13.57 -20.60
C LEU A 262 3.93 -14.95 -21.15
N ASN A 263 2.69 -15.40 -21.04
CA ASN A 263 2.25 -16.63 -21.71
C ASN A 263 2.35 -16.51 -23.25
N LEU A 264 2.03 -15.34 -23.80
CA LEU A 264 2.19 -15.06 -25.23
C LEU A 264 3.67 -15.04 -25.64
N PHE A 265 4.55 -14.51 -24.80
CA PHE A 265 5.99 -14.48 -25.02
C PHE A 265 6.58 -15.89 -25.01
N HIS A 266 6.27 -16.72 -24.01
CA HIS A 266 6.70 -18.12 -23.99
C HIS A 266 6.16 -18.92 -25.17
N GLY A 267 4.95 -18.58 -25.64
CA GLY A 267 4.37 -19.13 -26.86
C GLY A 267 4.92 -18.51 -28.17
N LYS A 268 5.96 -17.66 -28.09
CA LYS A 268 6.58 -16.95 -29.23
C LYS A 268 5.61 -16.11 -30.07
N LYS A 269 4.51 -15.62 -29.46
CA LYS A 269 3.50 -14.78 -30.12
C LYS A 269 3.80 -13.27 -30.00
N ILE A 270 4.61 -12.86 -29.05
CA ILE A 270 5.10 -11.49 -28.86
C ILE A 270 6.60 -11.52 -28.60
N ASP A 271 7.28 -10.42 -28.92
CA ASP A 271 8.72 -10.30 -28.72
C ASP A 271 9.09 -9.75 -27.33
N LYS A 272 10.35 -9.92 -26.96
CA LYS A 272 10.93 -9.41 -25.72
C LYS A 272 10.86 -7.89 -25.62
N LYS A 273 11.00 -7.18 -26.74
CA LYS A 273 11.00 -5.71 -26.79
C LYS A 273 9.65 -5.15 -26.34
N LEU A 274 8.55 -5.81 -26.70
CA LEU A 274 7.22 -5.42 -26.27
C LEU A 274 7.04 -5.56 -24.75
N LEU A 275 7.52 -6.66 -24.17
CA LEU A 275 7.49 -6.86 -22.71
C LEU A 275 8.31 -5.81 -21.97
N VAL A 276 9.53 -5.54 -22.45
CA VAL A 276 10.41 -4.52 -21.85
C VAL A 276 9.79 -3.14 -21.95
N ASN A 277 9.20 -2.78 -23.08
CA ASN A 277 8.54 -1.49 -23.25
C ASN A 277 7.35 -1.32 -22.30
N LYS A 278 6.57 -2.38 -22.06
CA LYS A 278 5.36 -2.32 -21.24
C LYS A 278 5.66 -2.44 -19.75
N TYR A 279 6.58 -3.32 -19.35
CA TYR A 279 6.80 -3.71 -17.95
C TYR A 279 8.21 -3.41 -17.42
N GLY A 280 9.15 -3.00 -18.26
CA GLY A 280 10.56 -2.78 -17.90
C GLY A 280 10.77 -1.74 -16.79
N HIS A 281 9.83 -0.79 -16.63
CA HIS A 281 9.88 0.21 -15.58
C HIS A 281 9.63 -0.35 -14.17
N LEU A 282 9.02 -1.53 -14.04
CA LEU A 282 8.73 -2.14 -12.74
C LEU A 282 10.02 -2.49 -12.00
N ARG A 283 9.94 -2.48 -10.66
CA ARG A 283 11.02 -2.88 -9.75
C ARG A 283 10.45 -3.42 -8.45
N PRO A 284 11.16 -4.31 -7.72
CA PRO A 284 10.68 -4.91 -6.48
C PRO A 284 10.35 -3.91 -5.36
N GLY A 285 11.06 -2.80 -5.28
CA GLY A 285 10.75 -1.69 -4.37
C GLY A 285 10.39 -0.46 -5.17
N THR A 286 9.10 -0.11 -5.25
CA THR A 286 8.59 0.95 -6.12
C THR A 286 9.29 2.30 -5.94
N TYR A 287 9.64 2.66 -4.70
CA TYR A 287 10.32 3.91 -4.33
C TYR A 287 11.83 3.73 -4.12
N ASP A 288 12.34 2.51 -4.14
CA ASP A 288 13.72 2.17 -3.83
C ASP A 288 14.62 2.35 -5.07
N ILE A 289 15.58 3.27 -4.98
CA ILE A 289 16.56 3.51 -6.04
C ILE A 289 17.55 2.34 -6.22
N ILE A 290 17.80 1.55 -5.16
CA ILE A 290 18.71 0.42 -5.17
C ILE A 290 18.10 -0.76 -5.94
N ALA A 291 16.77 -0.92 -5.85
CA ALA A 291 16.07 -2.00 -6.52
C ALA A 291 16.23 -1.89 -8.05
N LYS A 292 16.69 -2.97 -8.69
CA LYS A 292 16.86 -3.04 -10.14
C LYS A 292 15.51 -3.02 -10.85
N ARG A 293 15.43 -2.29 -11.96
CA ARG A 293 14.28 -2.34 -12.87
C ARG A 293 14.21 -3.70 -13.56
N TYR A 294 13.05 -4.08 -14.06
CA TYR A 294 12.89 -5.31 -14.83
C TYR A 294 13.62 -5.25 -16.17
N ASP A 295 13.80 -4.05 -16.78
CA ASP A 295 14.63 -3.90 -17.98
C ASP A 295 16.15 -3.98 -17.68
N GLU A 296 16.57 -3.76 -16.44
CA GLU A 296 17.96 -3.97 -15.98
C GLU A 296 18.23 -5.44 -15.57
N ASN A 297 17.17 -6.23 -15.34
CA ASN A 297 17.28 -7.64 -14.96
C ASN A 297 16.19 -8.47 -15.65
N LEU A 298 16.44 -8.80 -16.91
CA LEU A 298 15.49 -9.48 -17.79
C LEU A 298 15.15 -10.89 -17.35
N GLU A 299 16.00 -11.55 -16.55
CA GLU A 299 15.71 -12.88 -15.97
C GLU A 299 14.42 -12.86 -15.14
N PHE A 300 14.06 -11.70 -14.53
CA PHE A 300 12.77 -11.56 -13.86
C PHE A 300 11.58 -11.78 -14.81
N LEU A 301 11.70 -11.35 -16.07
CA LEU A 301 10.64 -11.51 -17.06
C LEU A 301 10.69 -12.88 -17.75
N GLU A 302 11.87 -13.45 -17.97
CA GLU A 302 12.05 -14.69 -18.73
C GLU A 302 11.73 -15.94 -17.91
N ASN A 303 12.05 -15.95 -16.61
CA ASN A 303 11.87 -17.09 -15.73
C ASN A 303 10.48 -17.19 -15.09
N ILE A 304 9.53 -16.38 -15.53
CA ILE A 304 8.18 -16.36 -14.99
C ILE A 304 7.32 -17.43 -15.66
N ASN A 305 7.15 -18.58 -15.02
CA ASN A 305 6.22 -19.62 -15.45
C ASN A 305 4.86 -19.46 -14.77
N PHE A 306 3.83 -19.09 -15.51
CA PHE A 306 2.47 -18.96 -14.98
C PHE A 306 1.69 -20.29 -15.04
N VAL A 307 0.91 -20.51 -13.99
CA VAL A 307 -0.18 -21.50 -14.04
C VAL A 307 -1.30 -20.92 -14.89
N THR A 308 -1.64 -21.58 -15.97
CA THR A 308 -2.88 -21.30 -16.69
C THR A 308 -4.04 -21.31 -15.71
N LYS A 309 -4.70 -20.16 -15.52
CA LYS A 309 -5.98 -20.12 -14.80
C LYS A 309 -6.90 -21.10 -15.50
N SER A 310 -7.40 -22.10 -14.77
CA SER A 310 -8.54 -22.86 -15.25
C SER A 310 -9.61 -21.84 -15.65
N LYS A 311 -10.08 -21.89 -16.89
CA LYS A 311 -11.16 -21.02 -17.39
C LYS A 311 -12.37 -21.24 -16.48
N LEU A 312 -12.51 -20.39 -15.46
CA LEU A 312 -13.75 -20.36 -14.69
C LEU A 312 -14.86 -20.05 -15.68
N LYS A 313 -15.82 -20.95 -15.81
CA LYS A 313 -17.01 -20.75 -16.62
C LYS A 313 -17.58 -19.39 -16.21
N LYS A 314 -17.77 -18.49 -17.17
CA LYS A 314 -18.46 -17.20 -16.97
C LYS A 314 -19.90 -17.49 -16.55
N GLN A 315 -20.15 -17.67 -15.25
CA GLN A 315 -21.51 -17.68 -14.74
C GLN A 315 -22.00 -16.22 -14.67
N LYS A 316 -23.25 -15.99 -15.06
CA LYS A 316 -23.90 -14.69 -14.85
C LYS A 316 -23.88 -14.38 -13.34
N LEU A 317 -23.19 -13.31 -12.97
CA LEU A 317 -23.18 -12.77 -11.61
C LEU A 317 -24.46 -11.94 -11.43
N THR A 318 -25.58 -12.58 -11.21
CA THR A 318 -26.86 -11.92 -10.90
C THR A 318 -27.36 -12.43 -9.57
N ASN A 319 -27.83 -11.51 -8.72
CA ASN A 319 -28.42 -11.84 -7.45
C ASN A 319 -29.54 -10.83 -7.13
N ASN A 320 -30.78 -11.21 -7.39
CA ASN A 320 -31.98 -10.36 -7.15
C ASN A 320 -32.04 -9.76 -5.73
N LEU A 321 -31.31 -10.34 -4.77
CA LEU A 321 -31.24 -9.81 -3.40
C LEU A 321 -30.42 -8.51 -3.33
N ILE A 322 -29.40 -8.32 -4.22
CA ILE A 322 -28.62 -7.08 -4.29
C ILE A 322 -29.55 -5.93 -4.66
N GLU A 323 -30.30 -6.07 -5.76
CA GLU A 323 -31.22 -5.03 -6.22
C GLU A 323 -32.29 -4.66 -5.20
N LYS A 324 -32.86 -5.65 -4.53
CA LYS A 324 -33.81 -5.43 -3.43
C LYS A 324 -33.16 -4.64 -2.29
N SER A 325 -31.92 -4.95 -1.95
CA SER A 325 -31.19 -4.28 -0.87
C SER A 325 -30.81 -2.85 -1.23
N LEU A 326 -30.38 -2.60 -2.46
CA LEU A 326 -30.12 -1.25 -2.99
C LEU A 326 -31.36 -0.38 -2.89
N LYS A 327 -32.49 -0.84 -3.41
CA LYS A 327 -33.79 -0.11 -3.35
C LYS A 327 -34.26 0.14 -1.93
N LYS A 328 -34.15 -0.86 -1.05
CA LYS A 328 -34.57 -0.74 0.37
C LYS A 328 -33.79 0.38 1.08
N GLU A 329 -32.51 0.52 0.83
CA GLU A 329 -31.67 1.51 1.49
C GLU A 329 -31.58 2.85 0.75
N GLY A 330 -32.28 3.00 -0.39
CA GLY A 330 -32.27 4.24 -1.18
C GLY A 330 -31.00 4.48 -1.97
N ILE A 331 -30.32 3.41 -2.37
CA ILE A 331 -29.16 3.49 -3.28
C ILE A 331 -29.69 3.49 -4.72
N GLU A 332 -29.36 4.56 -5.46
CA GLU A 332 -29.93 4.90 -6.78
C GLU A 332 -29.10 4.29 -7.92
N CYS A 333 -29.02 2.96 -7.96
CA CYS A 333 -28.44 2.24 -9.09
C CYS A 333 -29.04 0.84 -9.23
N THR A 334 -28.96 0.27 -10.42
CA THR A 334 -29.31 -1.13 -10.66
C THR A 334 -28.21 -2.07 -10.17
N GLU A 335 -28.54 -3.34 -9.98
CA GLU A 335 -27.54 -4.37 -9.66
C GLU A 335 -26.39 -4.39 -10.69
N LYS A 336 -26.71 -4.26 -11.97
CA LYS A 336 -25.72 -4.28 -13.06
C LYS A 336 -24.75 -3.10 -12.95
N GLU A 337 -25.24 -1.89 -12.75
CA GLU A 337 -24.43 -0.69 -12.56
C GLU A 337 -23.55 -0.81 -11.30
N PHE A 338 -24.10 -1.32 -10.20
CA PHE A 338 -23.40 -1.56 -8.97
C PHE A 338 -22.20 -2.53 -9.14
N ILE A 339 -22.42 -3.65 -9.84
CA ILE A 339 -21.36 -4.62 -10.11
C ILE A 339 -20.29 -4.03 -11.04
N ILE A 340 -20.68 -3.26 -12.04
CA ILE A 340 -19.74 -2.56 -12.94
C ILE A 340 -18.92 -1.55 -12.14
N PHE A 341 -19.56 -0.73 -11.32
CA PHE A 341 -18.88 0.23 -10.45
C PHE A 341 -17.81 -0.43 -9.59
N ILE A 342 -18.13 -1.51 -8.88
CA ILE A 342 -17.15 -2.22 -8.03
C ILE A 342 -15.97 -2.75 -8.86
N LYS A 343 -16.25 -3.40 -9.99
CA LYS A 343 -15.21 -3.96 -10.86
C LYS A 343 -14.29 -2.89 -11.41
N ASP A 344 -14.87 -1.83 -11.97
CA ASP A 344 -14.12 -0.76 -12.58
C ASP A 344 -13.32 0.06 -11.56
N ALA A 345 -13.89 0.33 -10.38
CA ALA A 345 -13.20 1.03 -9.31
C ALA A 345 -11.93 0.28 -8.84
N ILE A 346 -12.06 -1.03 -8.58
CA ILE A 346 -10.94 -1.87 -8.16
C ILE A 346 -9.90 -1.97 -9.29
N ARG A 347 -10.34 -2.22 -10.53
CA ARG A 347 -9.45 -2.32 -11.69
C ARG A 347 -8.69 -1.01 -11.94
N LEU A 348 -9.39 0.12 -11.96
CA LEU A 348 -8.80 1.42 -12.28
C LEU A 348 -7.81 1.89 -11.21
N ARG A 349 -8.05 1.58 -9.94
CA ARG A 349 -7.06 1.81 -8.89
C ARG A 349 -5.70 1.18 -9.26
N GLU A 350 -5.70 -0.07 -9.71
CA GLU A 350 -4.48 -0.79 -10.06
C GLU A 350 -3.87 -0.25 -11.37
N VAL A 351 -4.70 0.08 -12.35
CA VAL A 351 -4.24 0.69 -13.62
C VAL A 351 -3.56 2.04 -13.36
N LEU A 352 -4.19 2.93 -12.61
CA LEU A 352 -3.62 4.26 -12.32
C LEU A 352 -2.34 4.15 -11.49
N LYS A 353 -2.26 3.15 -10.58
CA LYS A 353 -1.04 2.85 -9.85
C LYS A 353 0.08 2.43 -10.80
N PHE A 354 -0.21 1.51 -11.70
CA PHE A 354 0.75 1.06 -12.71
C PHE A 354 1.24 2.23 -13.58
N GLU A 355 0.34 3.12 -14.02
CA GLU A 355 0.68 4.25 -14.88
C GLU A 355 1.59 5.26 -14.18
N PHE A 356 1.26 5.72 -12.96
CA PHE A 356 2.11 6.71 -12.30
C PHE A 356 3.50 6.17 -11.91
N THR A 357 3.63 4.86 -11.69
CA THR A 357 4.93 4.24 -11.36
C THR A 357 5.92 4.32 -12.51
N LYS A 358 5.49 4.52 -13.75
CA LYS A 358 6.36 4.76 -14.90
C LYS A 358 7.18 6.05 -14.72
N ASN A 359 6.51 7.16 -14.39
CA ASN A 359 7.17 8.45 -14.14
C ASN A 359 8.12 8.39 -12.94
N LEU A 360 7.67 7.75 -11.86
CA LEU A 360 8.49 7.55 -10.67
C LEU A 360 9.75 6.74 -10.98
N SER A 361 9.60 5.63 -11.69
CA SER A 361 10.71 4.76 -12.06
C SER A 361 11.71 5.44 -13.00
N ASP A 362 11.23 6.20 -13.98
CA ASP A 362 12.09 6.97 -14.87
C ASP A 362 12.81 8.10 -14.12
N SER A 363 12.16 8.72 -13.12
CA SER A 363 12.80 9.71 -12.25
C SER A 363 13.92 9.10 -11.43
N LEU A 364 13.73 7.93 -10.82
CA LEU A 364 14.78 7.21 -10.08
C LEU A 364 15.94 6.80 -10.99
N TYR A 365 15.65 6.41 -12.23
CA TYR A 365 16.67 6.10 -13.22
C TYR A 365 17.55 7.34 -13.55
N LEU A 366 16.91 8.50 -13.78
CA LEU A 366 17.62 9.76 -14.04
C LEU A 366 18.46 10.21 -12.84
N ILE A 367 17.93 10.06 -11.62
CA ILE A 367 18.67 10.34 -10.38
C ILE A 367 19.92 9.46 -10.29
N SER A 368 19.81 8.17 -10.61
CA SER A 368 20.94 7.25 -10.62
C SER A 368 22.01 7.67 -11.63
N LYS A 369 21.60 8.06 -12.85
CA LYS A 369 22.52 8.55 -13.90
C LYS A 369 23.21 9.87 -13.52
N MET A 370 22.50 10.76 -12.84
CA MET A 370 23.09 11.99 -12.29
C MET A 370 24.12 11.67 -11.20
N GLY A 371 23.79 10.73 -10.31
CA GLY A 371 24.71 10.28 -9.26
C GLY A 371 25.99 9.67 -9.83
N GLU A 372 25.87 8.77 -10.80
CA GLU A 372 27.00 8.16 -11.49
C GLU A 372 27.96 9.22 -12.05
N LYS A 373 27.45 10.27 -12.72
CA LYS A 373 28.26 11.38 -13.24
C LYS A 373 28.96 12.18 -12.14
N LEU A 374 28.37 12.25 -10.95
CA LEU A 374 28.93 12.93 -9.78
C LEU A 374 29.81 12.01 -8.91
N GLY A 375 29.94 10.73 -9.24
CA GLY A 375 30.71 9.72 -8.51
C GLY A 375 30.02 9.20 -7.24
N PHE A 376 28.68 9.09 -7.25
CA PHE A 376 27.86 8.47 -6.19
C PHE A 376 27.19 7.20 -6.70
N SER A 377 27.17 6.16 -5.87
CA SER A 377 26.44 4.93 -6.13
C SER A 377 24.94 5.07 -5.79
N LYS A 378 24.10 4.10 -6.21
CA LYS A 378 22.69 4.04 -5.81
C LYS A 378 22.54 3.93 -4.28
N GLU A 379 23.46 3.18 -3.63
CA GLU A 379 23.55 3.00 -2.18
C GLU A 379 23.94 4.29 -1.45
N ASP A 380 24.61 5.23 -2.10
CA ASP A 380 24.85 6.57 -1.56
C ASP A 380 23.61 7.47 -1.74
N LEU A 381 23.06 7.46 -2.95
CA LEU A 381 21.93 8.33 -3.32
C LEU A 381 20.67 8.06 -2.47
N CYS A 382 20.47 6.83 -1.99
CA CYS A 382 19.32 6.51 -1.14
C CYS A 382 19.29 7.30 0.19
N TYR A 383 20.45 7.87 0.61
CA TYR A 383 20.55 8.73 1.80
C TYR A 383 20.28 10.22 1.54
N LEU A 384 20.06 10.64 0.30
CA LEU A 384 19.57 12.00 -0.02
C LEU A 384 18.05 12.10 0.14
N GLU A 385 17.54 13.30 0.30
CA GLU A 385 16.13 13.59 0.18
C GLU A 385 15.82 14.10 -1.22
N ILE A 386 14.61 13.88 -1.73
CA ILE A 386 14.24 14.27 -3.09
C ILE A 386 14.45 15.76 -3.35
N ASN A 387 14.21 16.62 -2.35
CA ASN A 387 14.41 18.06 -2.45
C ASN A 387 15.90 18.46 -2.59
N ASP A 388 16.84 17.64 -2.07
CA ASP A 388 18.26 17.85 -2.26
C ASP A 388 18.68 17.66 -3.75
N ILE A 389 17.92 16.83 -4.46
CA ILE A 389 18.17 16.46 -5.85
C ILE A 389 17.48 17.42 -6.83
N ILE A 390 16.15 17.60 -6.69
CA ILE A 390 15.37 18.39 -7.66
C ILE A 390 15.56 19.92 -7.54
N ASN A 391 16.14 20.38 -6.45
CA ASN A 391 16.50 21.80 -6.23
C ASN A 391 18.01 22.03 -6.25
N SER A 392 18.81 21.10 -6.80
CA SER A 392 20.24 21.31 -6.98
C SER A 392 20.47 22.28 -8.13
N ASP A 393 21.00 23.49 -7.82
CA ASP A 393 21.45 24.45 -8.83
C ASP A 393 22.78 23.99 -9.43
N ILE A 394 22.81 23.77 -10.76
CA ILE A 394 23.89 23.06 -11.45
C ILE A 394 25.06 24.01 -11.84
N ASN A 395 25.11 25.19 -11.30
CA ASN A 395 26.23 26.12 -11.62
C ASN A 395 27.61 25.67 -11.12
N SER A 396 27.70 24.60 -10.29
CA SER A 396 28.99 24.03 -9.86
C SER A 396 28.82 22.58 -9.38
N ASN A 397 29.26 21.63 -10.18
CA ASN A 397 29.31 20.20 -9.84
C ASN A 397 30.07 19.93 -8.53
N ILE A 398 31.11 20.73 -8.23
CA ILE A 398 31.93 20.59 -7.01
C ILE A 398 31.10 20.93 -5.77
N LYS A 399 30.35 22.03 -5.80
CA LYS A 399 29.49 22.45 -4.67
C LYS A 399 28.38 21.42 -4.38
N ILE A 400 27.74 20.90 -5.44
CA ILE A 400 26.72 19.85 -5.31
C ILE A 400 27.34 18.59 -4.70
N LYS A 401 28.47 18.13 -5.23
CA LYS A 401 29.18 16.93 -4.77
C LYS A 401 29.52 17.01 -3.27
N ASN A 402 30.07 18.13 -2.82
CA ASN A 402 30.42 18.33 -1.42
C ASN A 402 29.18 18.39 -0.51
N LYS A 403 28.12 19.08 -0.93
CA LYS A 403 26.84 19.14 -0.22
C LYS A 403 26.21 17.75 -0.08
N TRP A 404 26.17 16.97 -1.16
CA TRP A 404 25.59 15.63 -1.14
C TRP A 404 26.40 14.69 -0.26
N ARG A 405 27.75 14.71 -0.36
CA ARG A 405 28.62 13.89 0.49
C ARG A 405 28.37 14.13 1.98
N SER A 406 28.36 15.38 2.41
CA SER A 406 28.08 15.76 3.81
C SER A 406 26.68 15.28 4.26
N LYS A 407 25.65 15.44 3.40
CA LYS A 407 24.28 15.02 3.71
C LYS A 407 24.17 13.48 3.82
N ILE A 408 24.81 12.75 2.91
CA ILE A 408 24.86 11.29 2.89
C ILE A 408 25.50 10.76 4.18
N GLU A 409 26.68 11.26 4.55
CA GLU A 409 27.37 10.85 5.77
C GLU A 409 26.53 11.11 7.03
N LYS A 410 25.92 12.29 7.12
CA LYS A 410 25.01 12.61 8.21
C LYS A 410 23.83 11.66 8.29
N ASN A 411 23.16 11.40 7.16
CA ASN A 411 21.96 10.56 7.11
C ASN A 411 22.27 9.08 7.33
N LYS A 412 23.43 8.59 6.90
CA LYS A 412 23.95 7.24 7.23
C LYS A 412 24.06 7.05 8.75
N LYS A 413 24.69 8.01 9.44
CA LYS A 413 24.81 7.97 10.91
C LYS A 413 23.44 7.98 11.61
N ILE A 414 22.54 8.87 11.17
CA ILE A 414 21.19 8.97 11.73
C ILE A 414 20.39 7.68 11.51
N LYS A 415 20.45 7.09 10.31
CA LYS A 415 19.74 5.85 10.01
C LYS A 415 20.23 4.72 10.89
N LYS A 416 21.55 4.55 11.04
CA LYS A 416 22.15 3.52 11.88
C LYS A 416 21.72 3.60 13.35
N ILE A 417 21.58 4.82 13.90
CA ILE A 417 21.05 5.02 15.26
C ILE A 417 19.56 4.64 15.34
N ASN A 418 18.78 5.01 14.33
CA ASN A 418 17.33 4.81 14.32
C ASN A 418 16.91 3.36 14.04
N GLU A 419 17.80 2.50 13.54
CA GLU A 419 17.55 1.07 13.35
C GLU A 419 17.20 0.36 14.66
N PHE A 420 17.79 0.81 15.77
CA PHE A 420 17.54 0.26 17.10
C PHE A 420 16.29 0.80 17.79
N LEU A 421 15.59 1.78 17.18
CA LEU A 421 14.39 2.36 17.76
C LEU A 421 13.17 1.47 17.48
N ILE A 422 12.54 1.00 18.54
CA ILE A 422 11.23 0.37 18.48
C ILE A 422 10.21 1.39 18.98
N LEU A 423 9.19 1.67 18.18
CA LEU A 423 8.12 2.61 18.50
C LEU A 423 6.77 1.90 18.49
N PRO A 424 5.81 2.33 19.33
CA PRO A 424 4.48 1.72 19.35
C PRO A 424 3.72 2.01 18.05
N PRO A 425 2.82 1.11 17.61
CA PRO A 425 2.02 1.30 16.38
C PRO A 425 1.13 2.55 16.43
N ILE A 426 0.70 2.96 17.62
CA ILE A 426 -0.10 4.15 17.85
C ILE A 426 0.57 5.00 18.92
N ILE A 427 0.64 6.31 18.67
CA ILE A 427 1.20 7.32 19.58
C ILE A 427 0.09 8.30 19.93
N TYR A 428 -0.33 8.35 21.17
CA TYR A 428 -1.31 9.28 21.70
C TYR A 428 -0.66 10.45 22.45
N ASP A 429 0.41 10.16 23.21
CA ASP A 429 1.15 11.17 23.99
C ASP A 429 2.64 10.77 24.15
N GLU A 430 3.38 11.58 24.94
CA GLU A 430 4.80 11.37 25.17
C GLU A 430 5.13 10.10 25.96
N LYS A 431 4.20 9.62 26.78
CA LYS A 431 4.40 8.45 27.63
C LYS A 431 4.45 7.15 26.81
N ASP A 432 3.84 7.16 25.63
CA ASP A 432 3.85 6.02 24.72
C ASP A 432 5.26 5.70 24.21
N PHE A 433 6.23 6.62 24.34
CA PHE A 433 7.64 6.36 24.05
C PHE A 433 8.39 5.69 25.24
N GLU A 434 7.82 5.68 26.43
CA GLU A 434 8.41 5.09 27.63
C GLU A 434 7.88 3.69 27.88
N ILE A 435 6.63 3.43 27.48
CA ILE A 435 5.95 2.16 27.69
C ILE A 435 5.62 1.59 26.31
N ILE A 436 6.41 0.62 25.86
CA ILE A 436 6.11 -0.13 24.64
C ILE A 436 4.99 -1.13 24.94
N ASN A 437 3.76 -0.70 24.76
CA ASN A 437 2.63 -1.62 24.69
C ASN A 437 2.73 -2.38 23.37
N TYR A 438 3.18 -3.63 23.41
CA TYR A 438 3.10 -4.55 22.30
C TYR A 438 1.61 -4.87 22.05
N ASN A 439 0.93 -4.00 21.31
CA ASN A 439 -0.37 -4.32 20.77
C ASN A 439 -0.15 -5.48 19.79
N ILE A 440 -0.70 -6.64 20.11
CA ILE A 440 -0.65 -7.81 19.25
C ILE A 440 -1.38 -7.40 17.97
N SER A 441 -0.63 -7.28 16.88
CA SER A 441 -1.25 -7.09 15.57
C SER A 441 -2.12 -8.32 15.29
N SER A 442 -3.34 -8.10 14.84
CA SER A 442 -4.21 -9.19 14.41
C SER A 442 -3.98 -9.43 12.92
N PRO A 443 -3.31 -10.52 12.52
CA PRO A 443 -3.05 -10.81 11.12
C PRO A 443 -4.34 -10.86 10.30
N ASN A 444 -4.26 -10.37 9.06
CA ASN A 444 -5.37 -10.46 8.12
C ASN A 444 -5.21 -11.75 7.30
N PHE A 445 -5.95 -12.79 7.66
CA PHE A 445 -5.95 -14.05 6.94
C PHE A 445 -6.80 -13.96 5.69
N ILE A 446 -6.22 -14.38 4.56
CA ILE A 446 -6.83 -14.34 3.24
C ILE A 446 -7.09 -15.79 2.81
N THR A 447 -8.29 -16.05 2.32
CA THR A 447 -8.86 -17.37 2.04
C THR A 447 -9.23 -18.16 3.31
N ASN A 448 -9.77 -19.39 3.13
CA ASN A 448 -10.09 -20.33 4.22
C ASN A 448 -9.31 -21.65 4.02
N GLN A 449 -8.09 -21.55 3.47
CA GLN A 449 -7.28 -22.73 3.19
C GLN A 449 -6.27 -22.98 4.31
N LYS A 450 -5.90 -24.25 4.46
CA LYS A 450 -4.89 -24.72 5.39
C LYS A 450 -3.76 -25.39 4.62
N ILE A 451 -2.54 -24.93 4.82
CA ILE A 451 -1.36 -25.45 4.15
C ILE A 451 -0.19 -25.63 5.11
N SER A 452 0.61 -26.68 4.88
CA SER A 452 1.86 -26.92 5.61
C SER A 452 3.00 -27.05 4.61
N LYS A 453 3.92 -26.08 4.60
CA LYS A 453 5.03 -26.00 3.64
C LYS A 453 6.28 -25.40 4.27
N LYS A 454 7.44 -25.62 3.62
CA LYS A 454 8.67 -24.90 3.93
C LYS A 454 8.51 -23.41 3.63
N ILE A 455 9.19 -22.59 4.41
CA ILE A 455 9.19 -21.15 4.20
C ILE A 455 10.41 -20.71 3.39
N GLN A 456 10.24 -19.60 2.68
CA GLN A 456 11.33 -18.90 2.00
C GLN A 456 11.18 -17.41 2.26
N LYS A 457 12.19 -16.81 2.90
CA LYS A 457 12.24 -15.37 3.11
C LYS A 457 12.84 -14.68 1.90
N ILE A 458 12.26 -13.56 1.52
CA ILE A 458 12.74 -12.71 0.44
C ILE A 458 12.99 -11.32 1.02
N SER A 459 14.23 -10.85 0.88
CA SER A 459 14.62 -9.46 1.17
C SER A 459 14.91 -8.70 -0.13
N ASN A 460 14.86 -7.38 -0.08
CA ASN A 460 15.14 -6.51 -1.23
C ASN A 460 16.54 -6.73 -1.84
N SER A 461 17.49 -7.25 -1.06
CA SER A 461 18.86 -7.53 -1.50
C SER A 461 19.04 -8.90 -2.16
N ASN A 462 18.12 -9.86 -1.95
CA ASN A 462 18.26 -11.25 -2.38
C ASN A 462 17.19 -11.64 -3.41
N THR A 463 17.22 -10.99 -4.56
CA THR A 463 16.35 -11.34 -5.70
C THR A 463 16.97 -12.40 -6.63
N LYS A 464 18.03 -13.09 -6.17
CA LYS A 464 18.67 -14.17 -6.95
C LYS A 464 17.74 -15.38 -7.06
N ASN A 465 17.83 -16.07 -8.17
CA ASN A 465 17.19 -17.28 -8.68
C ASN A 465 16.77 -18.36 -7.64
N GLU A 466 16.13 -17.97 -6.56
CA GLU A 466 15.66 -18.91 -5.55
C GLU A 466 14.39 -19.62 -6.04
N ASN A 467 14.39 -20.93 -5.96
CA ASN A 467 13.20 -21.71 -6.22
C ASN A 467 12.17 -21.50 -5.10
N ILE A 468 11.23 -20.58 -5.33
CA ILE A 468 10.15 -20.25 -4.40
C ILE A 468 8.85 -21.03 -4.67
N SER A 469 8.85 -21.86 -5.70
CA SER A 469 7.69 -22.68 -6.06
C SER A 469 7.32 -23.63 -4.92
N ASN A 470 6.01 -23.74 -4.65
CA ASN A 470 5.44 -24.63 -3.63
C ASN A 470 5.94 -24.38 -2.18
N LYS A 471 6.46 -23.16 -1.91
CA LYS A 471 6.85 -22.72 -0.56
C LYS A 471 5.93 -21.60 -0.07
N ILE A 472 5.88 -21.40 1.25
CA ILE A 472 5.26 -20.20 1.83
C ILE A 472 6.31 -19.09 1.82
N ILE A 473 5.99 -18.00 1.13
CA ILE A 473 6.89 -16.87 0.99
C ILE A 473 6.67 -15.90 2.13
N VAL A 474 7.76 -15.44 2.73
CA VAL A 474 7.76 -14.45 3.81
C VAL A 474 8.48 -13.20 3.32
N ILE A 475 7.76 -12.08 3.30
CA ILE A 475 8.28 -10.76 2.92
C ILE A 475 7.99 -9.74 4.02
N GLU A 476 8.81 -8.72 4.11
CA GLU A 476 8.62 -7.68 5.11
C GLU A 476 7.48 -6.73 4.71
N ASN A 477 7.49 -6.26 3.48
CA ASN A 477 6.56 -5.24 3.00
C ASN A 477 5.64 -5.80 1.91
N ALA A 478 4.36 -5.43 1.95
CA ALA A 478 3.39 -5.83 0.93
C ALA A 478 3.43 -4.89 -0.30
N ASP A 479 4.64 -4.58 -0.80
CA ASP A 479 4.85 -3.71 -1.96
C ASP A 479 4.42 -4.40 -3.27
N PRO A 480 3.74 -3.69 -4.19
CA PRO A 480 3.40 -4.22 -5.51
C PRO A 480 4.58 -4.69 -6.35
N GLY A 481 5.78 -4.19 -6.10
CA GLY A 481 6.99 -4.65 -6.75
C GLY A 481 7.29 -6.13 -6.52
N TYR A 482 6.67 -6.75 -5.50
CA TYR A 482 6.74 -8.19 -5.28
C TYR A 482 5.69 -9.00 -6.08
N ASP A 483 4.92 -8.40 -6.98
CA ASP A 483 3.93 -9.11 -7.80
C ASP A 483 4.53 -10.30 -8.59
N TRP A 484 5.82 -10.25 -8.89
CA TRP A 484 6.56 -11.34 -9.51
C TRP A 484 6.52 -12.64 -8.68
N ILE A 485 6.35 -12.59 -7.35
CA ILE A 485 6.23 -13.76 -6.47
C ILE A 485 5.07 -14.65 -6.93
N PHE A 486 3.94 -14.05 -7.27
CA PHE A 486 2.75 -14.79 -7.71
C PHE A 486 2.96 -15.54 -9.01
N THR A 487 3.96 -15.14 -9.79
CA THR A 487 4.30 -15.78 -11.06
C THR A 487 5.03 -17.11 -10.88
N LYS A 488 5.70 -17.30 -9.74
CA LYS A 488 6.51 -18.48 -9.43
C LYS A 488 5.77 -19.57 -8.62
N LYS A 489 4.44 -19.56 -8.59
CA LYS A 489 3.59 -20.55 -7.92
C LYS A 489 3.94 -20.76 -6.43
N PRO A 490 3.93 -19.74 -5.60
CA PRO A 490 4.08 -19.93 -4.17
C PRO A 490 2.91 -20.78 -3.64
N ALA A 491 3.13 -21.49 -2.53
CA ALA A 491 2.05 -22.18 -1.84
C ALA A 491 1.23 -21.23 -0.95
N GLY A 492 1.85 -20.18 -0.42
CA GLY A 492 1.22 -19.18 0.41
C GLY A 492 2.08 -17.94 0.56
N LEU A 493 1.54 -16.90 1.19
CA LEU A 493 2.23 -15.64 1.45
C LEU A 493 2.05 -15.20 2.91
N ILE A 494 3.13 -14.70 3.51
CA ILE A 494 3.11 -14.02 4.80
C ILE A 494 3.81 -12.69 4.64
N THR A 495 3.20 -11.62 5.17
CA THR A 495 3.83 -10.29 5.20
C THR A 495 3.90 -9.76 6.62
N LYS A 496 5.04 -9.14 6.98
CA LYS A 496 5.21 -8.48 8.28
C LYS A 496 4.29 -7.28 8.40
N TYR A 497 4.27 -6.42 7.37
CA TYR A 497 3.44 -5.23 7.28
C TYR A 497 2.44 -5.35 6.14
N GLY A 498 1.26 -4.79 6.32
CA GLY A 498 0.18 -4.77 5.33
C GLY A 498 -1.19 -4.84 5.98
N GLY A 499 -2.17 -4.17 5.38
CA GLY A 499 -3.56 -4.17 5.84
C GLY A 499 -4.43 -5.13 5.03
N ILE A 500 -5.69 -5.31 5.48
CA ILE A 500 -6.69 -6.17 4.82
C ILE A 500 -7.03 -5.71 3.39
N ALA A 501 -6.81 -4.45 3.08
CA ALA A 501 -7.03 -3.86 1.76
C ALA A 501 -5.72 -3.56 1.03
N SER A 502 -4.61 -4.14 1.49
CA SER A 502 -3.31 -4.01 0.84
C SER A 502 -3.33 -4.63 -0.55
N HIS A 503 -2.40 -4.19 -1.39
CA HIS A 503 -2.23 -4.75 -2.74
C HIS A 503 -2.04 -6.28 -2.69
N MET A 504 -1.15 -6.76 -1.82
CA MET A 504 -0.87 -8.19 -1.69
C MET A 504 -2.06 -8.98 -1.12
N ALA A 505 -2.86 -8.40 -0.20
CA ALA A 505 -4.07 -9.03 0.29
C ALA A 505 -5.09 -9.24 -0.84
N ILE A 506 -5.29 -8.22 -1.67
CA ILE A 506 -6.18 -8.28 -2.83
C ILE A 506 -5.68 -9.34 -3.82
N ARG A 507 -4.38 -9.37 -4.10
CA ARG A 507 -3.76 -10.37 -5.01
C ARG A 507 -3.92 -11.80 -4.50
N CYS A 508 -3.67 -12.02 -3.22
CA CYS A 508 -3.87 -13.34 -2.62
C CYS A 508 -5.34 -13.80 -2.72
N ALA A 509 -6.29 -12.88 -2.51
CA ALA A 509 -7.72 -13.16 -2.68
C ALA A 509 -8.08 -13.49 -4.14
N GLU A 510 -7.59 -12.71 -5.12
CA GLU A 510 -7.81 -12.94 -6.55
C GLU A 510 -7.25 -14.30 -7.02
N LEU A 511 -6.07 -14.66 -6.54
CA LEU A 511 -5.38 -15.90 -6.89
C LEU A 511 -5.79 -17.09 -6.02
N ARG A 512 -6.63 -16.89 -5.02
CA ARG A 512 -7.01 -17.88 -3.99
C ARG A 512 -5.79 -18.46 -3.27
N LEU A 513 -4.77 -17.64 -3.09
CA LEU A 513 -3.56 -18.02 -2.39
C LEU A 513 -3.76 -17.82 -0.88
N PRO A 514 -3.56 -18.84 -0.04
CA PRO A 514 -3.62 -18.66 1.41
C PRO A 514 -2.54 -17.70 1.88
N ALA A 515 -2.94 -16.70 2.67
CA ALA A 515 -2.02 -15.69 3.13
C ALA A 515 -2.36 -15.15 4.53
N ALA A 516 -1.32 -14.70 5.24
CA ALA A 516 -1.43 -13.92 6.47
C ALA A 516 -0.72 -12.57 6.26
N ILE A 517 -1.50 -11.52 6.15
CA ILE A 517 -1.03 -10.18 5.82
C ILE A 517 -0.96 -9.31 7.08
N GLY A 518 0.19 -8.65 7.30
CA GLY A 518 0.39 -7.76 8.45
C GLY A 518 0.46 -8.52 9.77
N ILE A 519 1.28 -9.57 9.84
CA ILE A 519 1.42 -10.39 11.06
C ILE A 519 2.11 -9.64 12.22
N GLY A 520 2.76 -8.51 11.93
CA GLY A 520 3.49 -7.70 12.90
C GLY A 520 4.84 -8.27 13.31
N GLU A 521 5.58 -7.49 14.10
CA GLU A 521 6.94 -7.77 14.53
C GLU A 521 7.05 -9.10 15.27
N ILE A 522 6.24 -9.30 16.32
CA ILE A 522 6.35 -10.44 17.25
C ILE A 522 6.15 -11.79 16.54
N ILE A 523 5.14 -11.88 15.66
CA ILE A 523 4.89 -13.13 14.94
C ILE A 523 5.96 -13.32 13.88
N TYR A 524 6.40 -12.24 13.22
CA TYR A 524 7.46 -12.28 12.23
C TYR A 524 8.78 -12.80 12.82
N GLU A 525 9.17 -12.30 14.00
CA GLU A 525 10.35 -12.78 14.72
C GLU A 525 10.21 -14.25 15.14
N LYS A 526 9.03 -14.68 15.59
CA LYS A 526 8.79 -16.08 15.97
C LYS A 526 8.92 -17.08 14.82
N ILE A 527 8.71 -16.63 13.60
CA ILE A 527 8.89 -17.48 12.41
C ILE A 527 10.25 -17.26 11.73
N ASP A 528 11.14 -16.46 12.35
CA ASP A 528 12.43 -16.10 11.76
C ASP A 528 13.33 -17.31 11.56
N ASP A 529 13.36 -18.22 12.52
CA ASP A 529 14.13 -19.46 12.54
C ASP A 529 13.30 -20.70 12.08
N ALA A 530 12.10 -20.50 11.54
CA ALA A 530 11.27 -21.60 11.08
C ALA A 530 11.76 -22.14 9.75
N GLU A 531 11.80 -23.45 9.60
CA GLU A 531 12.01 -24.15 8.33
C GLU A 531 10.68 -24.48 7.67
N LYS A 532 9.69 -24.89 8.46
CA LYS A 532 8.37 -25.30 7.99
C LYS A 532 7.29 -24.80 8.93
N ILE A 533 6.23 -24.29 8.36
CA ILE A 533 5.08 -23.78 9.10
C ILE A 533 3.77 -24.37 8.59
N LEU A 534 2.77 -24.36 9.46
CA LEU A 534 1.37 -24.52 9.15
C LEU A 534 0.73 -23.13 9.08
N LEU A 535 0.23 -22.74 7.93
CA LEU A 535 -0.60 -21.57 7.73
C LEU A 535 -2.06 -22.03 7.62
N ASP A 536 -2.83 -21.81 8.67
CA ASP A 536 -4.24 -22.15 8.78
C ASP A 536 -5.08 -20.87 8.72
N CYS A 537 -5.52 -20.52 7.51
CA CYS A 537 -6.29 -19.30 7.30
C CYS A 537 -7.74 -19.44 7.80
N ASP A 538 -8.26 -20.64 7.90
CA ASP A 538 -9.62 -20.90 8.39
C ASP A 538 -9.69 -20.66 9.90
N ASN A 539 -8.77 -21.25 10.68
CA ASN A 539 -8.66 -21.07 12.12
C ASN A 539 -7.84 -19.83 12.52
N LYS A 540 -7.34 -19.05 11.55
CA LYS A 540 -6.53 -17.84 11.78
C LYS A 540 -5.29 -18.08 12.62
N GLN A 541 -4.51 -19.10 12.28
CA GLN A 541 -3.32 -19.53 13.03
C GLN A 541 -2.10 -19.69 12.12
N ILE A 542 -0.93 -19.36 12.69
CA ILE A 542 0.38 -19.68 12.13
C ILE A 542 1.13 -20.50 13.18
N ILE A 543 1.51 -21.73 12.82
CA ILE A 543 2.16 -22.66 13.73
C ILE A 543 3.51 -23.07 13.13
N VAL A 544 4.60 -22.89 13.90
CA VAL A 544 5.93 -23.39 13.53
C VAL A 544 5.96 -24.90 13.76
N LEU A 545 6.21 -25.66 12.70
CA LEU A 545 6.30 -27.13 12.75
C LEU A 545 7.73 -27.62 12.87
N GLU A 546 8.65 -26.98 12.14
CA GLU A 546 10.06 -27.33 12.09
C GLU A 546 10.89 -26.03 12.13
N LYS A 547 11.99 -26.03 12.85
CA LYS A 547 12.97 -24.94 12.92
C LYS A 547 14.27 -25.38 12.27
N PHE A 548 14.99 -24.42 11.66
CA PHE A 548 16.35 -24.69 11.21
C PHE A 548 17.19 -25.14 12.41
N LYS A 549 17.94 -26.22 12.24
CA LYS A 549 18.93 -26.63 13.24
C LYS A 549 20.06 -25.62 13.21
N ASN A 550 19.99 -24.63 14.09
CA ASN A 550 21.06 -23.65 14.24
C ASN A 550 22.29 -24.37 14.81
N ASN A 551 23.32 -24.48 13.99
CA ASN A 551 24.65 -24.87 14.43
C ASN A 551 25.41 -23.70 15.12
N GLU A 552 24.77 -22.55 15.30
CA GLU A 552 25.40 -21.31 15.79
C GLU A 552 25.92 -21.38 17.23
N PHE A 553 25.44 -22.31 18.02
CA PHE A 553 25.89 -22.46 19.42
C PHE A 553 26.53 -23.82 19.69
N VAL A 554 27.17 -24.43 18.69
CA VAL A 554 27.77 -25.77 18.85
C VAL A 554 28.96 -25.69 19.80
N GLU A 555 29.74 -24.63 19.78
CA GLU A 555 30.88 -24.44 20.67
C GLU A 555 30.43 -24.08 22.10
N GLU A 556 29.48 -23.15 22.25
CA GLU A 556 28.90 -22.79 23.53
C GLU A 556 28.18 -23.97 24.16
N LYS A 557 27.43 -24.75 23.38
CA LYS A 557 26.81 -26.00 23.87
C LYS A 557 27.85 -27.03 24.32
N LYS A 558 28.96 -27.17 23.61
CA LYS A 558 30.08 -28.04 24.05
C LYS A 558 30.68 -27.55 25.36
N ILE A 559 30.88 -26.24 25.50
CA ILE A 559 31.41 -25.65 26.75
C ILE A 559 30.40 -25.84 27.88
N LEU A 560 29.11 -25.54 27.68
CA LEU A 560 28.08 -25.74 28.71
C LEU A 560 27.91 -27.21 29.09
N LYS A 561 28.07 -28.13 28.12
CA LYS A 561 28.05 -29.57 28.37
C LYS A 561 29.29 -30.02 29.15
N SER A 562 30.49 -29.52 28.82
CA SER A 562 31.73 -29.83 29.56
C SER A 562 31.72 -29.28 30.98
N LEU A 563 30.97 -28.20 31.22
CA LEU A 563 30.77 -27.61 32.56
C LEU A 563 29.58 -28.22 33.33
N GLY A 564 28.84 -29.17 32.76
CA GLY A 564 27.73 -29.84 33.40
C GLY A 564 26.42 -29.07 33.51
N TYR A 565 26.30 -27.93 32.80
CA TYR A 565 25.09 -27.10 32.80
C TYR A 565 23.98 -27.62 31.88
N ILE A 566 24.32 -28.43 30.84
CA ILE A 566 23.35 -29.10 29.96
C ILE A 566 23.79 -30.57 29.76
N LYS A 567 22.80 -31.47 29.56
CA LYS A 567 23.05 -32.91 29.31
C LYS A 567 23.42 -33.21 27.87
#